data_ce5496839be8924845e9ca1b709a6b14
#
_entry.id   ce5496839be8924845e9ca1b709a6b14
#
_cell.length_a   1.000
_cell.length_b   1.000
_cell.length_c   1.000
_cell.angle_alpha   90.00
_cell.angle_beta   90.00
_cell.angle_gamma   90.00
#
_symmetry.space_group_name_H-M   'P 1'
#
loop_
_entity.id
_entity.type
_entity.pdbx_description
1 polymer ?
#
loop_
_entity_poly.entity_id
_entity_poly.type
_entity_poly.pdbx_seq_one_letter_code
_entity_poly.pdbx_strand_id
1 'polypeptide(L)'
;MEFYTPMCDHCKKFEPTYAKAAAELEKKGLSIGKIDASKNKNLAKRFGVSSYPTLLWMKPKDGSKQKYSGPRTVDAIVEFVSRQSLPSFQQMECDQFDKIVNSTKILMAYIGEADNALFSEAFIPYSKE
;
A
#
# COMPACT_ATOMS: atom_id res chain seq x y z
N MET A 1 6.80 0.43 -4.07
CA MET A 1 8.05 0.43 -4.88
C MET A 1 9.23 0.14 -3.98
N GLU A 2 10.14 -0.74 -4.39
CA GLU A 2 11.39 -1.05 -3.69
C GLU A 2 12.57 -0.27 -4.27
N PHE A 3 13.37 0.35 -3.42
CA PHE A 3 14.70 0.86 -3.76
C PHE A 3 15.74 -0.11 -3.25
N TYR A 4 16.57 -0.64 -4.14
CA TYR A 4 17.60 -1.62 -3.84
C TYR A 4 18.94 -1.27 -4.49
N THR A 5 20.01 -1.99 -4.13
CA THR A 5 21.26 -2.00 -4.89
C THR A 5 21.73 -3.44 -5.10
N PRO A 6 22.38 -3.77 -6.24
CA PRO A 6 22.87 -5.12 -6.52
C PRO A 6 23.93 -5.61 -5.53
N MET A 7 24.65 -4.69 -4.89
CA MET A 7 25.71 -5.00 -3.93
C MET A 7 25.19 -5.24 -2.49
N CYS A 8 23.89 -5.05 -2.26
CA CYS A 8 23.28 -5.18 -0.93
C CYS A 8 22.83 -6.61 -0.66
N ASP A 9 23.47 -7.30 0.28
CA ASP A 9 23.12 -8.68 0.61
C ASP A 9 21.72 -8.82 1.22
N HIS A 10 21.26 -7.83 1.98
CA HIS A 10 19.88 -7.79 2.48
C HIS A 10 18.87 -7.68 1.35
N CYS A 11 19.19 -6.93 0.28
CA CYS A 11 18.35 -6.84 -0.91
C CYS A 11 18.26 -8.19 -1.63
N LYS A 12 19.41 -8.87 -1.81
CA LYS A 12 19.45 -10.20 -2.43
C LYS A 12 18.61 -11.22 -1.67
N LYS A 13 18.71 -11.22 -0.33
CA LYS A 13 17.92 -12.10 0.53
C LYS A 13 16.42 -11.79 0.47
N PHE A 14 16.05 -10.53 0.28
CA PHE A 14 14.68 -10.09 0.22
C PHE A 14 14.04 -10.27 -1.17
N GLU A 15 14.83 -10.29 -2.23
CA GLU A 15 14.35 -10.38 -3.62
C GLU A 15 13.34 -11.51 -3.88
N PRO A 16 13.57 -12.77 -3.42
CA PRO A 16 12.59 -13.83 -3.65
C PRO A 16 11.26 -13.59 -2.94
N THR A 17 11.28 -12.96 -1.77
CA THR A 17 10.05 -12.59 -1.05
C THR A 17 9.30 -11.49 -1.80
N TYR A 18 10.02 -10.49 -2.28
CA TYR A 18 9.42 -9.39 -3.04
C TYR A 18 8.83 -9.86 -4.37
N ALA A 19 9.51 -10.76 -5.08
CA ALA A 19 9.01 -11.36 -6.31
C ALA A 19 7.73 -12.17 -6.10
N LYS A 20 7.65 -12.97 -5.01
CA LYS A 20 6.43 -13.69 -4.65
C LYS A 20 5.29 -12.73 -4.32
N ALA A 21 5.55 -11.68 -3.56
CA ALA A 21 4.54 -10.66 -3.26
C ALA A 21 4.04 -9.96 -4.53
N ALA A 22 4.93 -9.70 -5.50
CA ALA A 22 4.55 -9.12 -6.80
C ALA A 22 3.60 -10.05 -7.57
N ALA A 23 3.90 -11.35 -7.64
CA ALA A 23 3.06 -12.34 -8.31
C ALA A 23 1.67 -12.47 -7.66
N GLU A 24 1.59 -12.43 -6.33
CA GLU A 24 0.29 -12.46 -5.63
C GLU A 24 -0.52 -11.16 -5.84
N LEU A 25 0.14 -10.02 -5.90
CA LEU A 25 -0.51 -8.74 -6.18
C LEU A 25 -1.00 -8.64 -7.62
N GLU A 26 -0.25 -9.19 -8.58
CA GLU A 26 -0.64 -9.24 -9.99
C GLU A 26 -1.96 -9.99 -10.20
N LYS A 27 -2.19 -11.10 -9.48
CA LYS A 27 -3.48 -11.82 -9.47
C LYS A 27 -4.65 -10.95 -9.01
N LYS A 28 -4.37 -9.90 -8.22
CA LYS A 28 -5.35 -8.93 -7.72
C LYS A 28 -5.45 -7.67 -8.59
N GLY A 29 -4.78 -7.64 -9.75
CA GLY A 29 -4.71 -6.46 -10.61
C GLY A 29 -3.86 -5.32 -10.06
N LEU A 30 -2.99 -5.61 -9.08
CA LEU A 30 -2.09 -4.64 -8.45
C LEU A 30 -0.65 -4.92 -8.87
N SER A 31 0.18 -3.89 -8.94
CA SER A 31 1.59 -4.04 -9.30
C SER A 31 2.52 -3.33 -8.32
N ILE A 32 3.67 -3.94 -8.09
CA ILE A 32 4.78 -3.34 -7.37
C ILE A 32 6.04 -3.38 -8.23
N GLY A 33 6.88 -2.37 -8.11
CA GLY A 33 8.09 -2.25 -8.90
C GLY A 33 9.34 -2.09 -8.06
N LYS A 34 10.52 -2.29 -8.65
CA LYS A 34 11.82 -2.07 -8.01
C LYS A 34 12.69 -1.12 -8.81
N ILE A 35 13.52 -0.35 -8.13
CA ILE A 35 14.45 0.63 -8.69
C ILE A 35 15.86 0.34 -8.19
N ASP A 36 16.77 0.16 -9.11
CA ASP A 36 18.20 0.11 -8.81
C ASP A 36 18.71 1.51 -8.46
N ALA A 37 18.91 1.76 -7.18
CA ALA A 37 19.38 3.04 -6.66
C ALA A 37 20.84 3.32 -6.99
N SER A 38 21.64 2.32 -7.34
CA SER A 38 23.04 2.52 -7.79
C SER A 38 23.09 3.25 -9.13
N LYS A 39 22.13 2.96 -10.00
CA LYS A 39 21.93 3.59 -11.32
C LYS A 39 21.08 4.86 -11.24
N ASN A 40 20.27 5.03 -10.20
CA ASN A 40 19.29 6.11 -10.05
C ASN A 40 19.51 6.89 -8.75
N LYS A 41 20.75 7.33 -8.49
CA LYS A 41 21.15 8.03 -7.25
C LYS A 41 20.35 9.32 -6.99
N ASN A 42 20.09 10.09 -8.03
CA ASN A 42 19.30 11.32 -7.92
C ASN A 42 17.85 11.03 -7.52
N LEU A 43 17.27 9.96 -8.04
CA LEU A 43 15.94 9.53 -7.70
C LEU A 43 15.88 9.06 -6.24
N ALA A 44 16.81 8.21 -5.82
CA ALA A 44 16.90 7.75 -4.43
C ALA A 44 17.03 8.93 -3.46
N LYS A 45 17.87 9.93 -3.78
CA LYS A 45 18.02 11.17 -2.99
C LYS A 45 16.71 11.96 -2.92
N ARG A 46 16.03 12.15 -4.06
CA ARG A 46 14.74 12.85 -4.14
C ARG A 46 13.68 12.19 -3.26
N PHE A 47 13.69 10.87 -3.18
CA PHE A 47 12.75 10.10 -2.34
C PHE A 47 13.22 9.96 -0.88
N GLY A 48 14.39 10.49 -0.51
CA GLY A 48 14.92 10.42 0.85
C GLY A 48 15.36 9.02 1.25
N VAL A 49 15.78 8.20 0.28
CA VAL A 49 16.26 6.84 0.51
C VAL A 49 17.70 6.88 0.96
N SER A 50 17.96 6.46 2.20
CA SER A 50 19.29 6.43 2.84
C SER A 50 19.80 5.03 3.16
N SER A 51 18.97 4.01 3.01
CA SER A 51 19.31 2.61 3.32
C SER A 51 18.62 1.66 2.36
N TYR A 52 19.14 0.42 2.22
CA TYR A 52 18.61 -0.58 1.30
C TYR A 52 18.38 -1.93 1.99
N PRO A 53 17.31 -2.67 1.63
CA PRO A 53 16.21 -2.21 0.78
C PRO A 53 15.29 -1.23 1.51
N THR A 54 14.77 -0.23 0.81
CA THR A 54 13.72 0.67 1.30
C THR A 54 12.47 0.47 0.46
N LEU A 55 11.35 0.23 1.11
CA LEU A 55 10.04 0.10 0.49
C LEU A 55 9.26 1.39 0.68
N LEU A 56 8.76 1.97 -0.41
CA LEU A 56 7.93 3.17 -0.40
C LEU A 56 6.59 2.88 -1.07
N TRP A 57 5.52 3.24 -0.40
CA TRP A 57 4.22 3.42 -1.01
C TRP A 57 4.12 4.83 -1.56
N MET A 58 3.69 4.96 -2.80
CA MET A 58 3.50 6.26 -3.45
C MET A 58 2.07 6.37 -3.90
N LYS A 59 1.43 7.49 -3.55
CA LYS A 59 0.07 7.79 -3.99
C LYS A 59 0.11 8.56 -5.30
N PRO A 60 -0.54 8.05 -6.38
CA PRO A 60 -0.51 8.71 -7.68
C PRO A 60 -1.18 10.09 -7.70
N LYS A 61 -2.21 10.30 -6.86
CA LYS A 61 -3.04 11.51 -6.90
C LYS A 61 -2.39 12.73 -6.28
N ASP A 62 -1.74 12.58 -5.13
CA ASP A 62 -1.19 13.69 -4.34
C ASP A 62 0.35 13.69 -4.28
N GLY A 63 0.99 12.69 -4.89
CA GLY A 63 2.45 12.53 -4.86
C GLY A 63 3.00 12.21 -3.47
N SER A 64 2.14 11.98 -2.48
CA SER A 64 2.59 11.64 -1.13
C SER A 64 3.26 10.28 -1.11
N LYS A 65 4.22 10.13 -0.21
CA LYS A 65 5.01 8.92 -0.03
C LYS A 65 4.96 8.48 1.44
N GLN A 66 4.83 7.19 1.63
CA GLN A 66 4.86 6.56 2.95
C GLN A 66 5.90 5.44 2.94
N LYS A 67 6.81 5.46 3.93
CA LYS A 67 7.76 4.36 4.10
C LYS A 67 7.04 3.16 4.70
N TYR A 68 7.22 1.99 4.09
CA TYR A 68 6.76 0.74 4.66
C TYR A 68 7.73 0.28 5.75
N SER A 69 7.23 0.12 6.95
CA SER A 69 7.99 -0.31 8.13
C SER A 69 7.49 -1.65 8.70
N GLY A 70 6.56 -2.31 8.01
CA GLY A 70 6.01 -3.60 8.41
C GLY A 70 6.95 -4.79 8.17
N PRO A 71 6.50 -6.00 8.53
CA PRO A 71 7.24 -7.24 8.30
C PRO A 71 7.54 -7.45 6.82
N ARG A 72 8.76 -7.92 6.52
CA ARG A 72 9.19 -8.20 5.14
C ARG A 72 8.79 -9.61 4.70
N THR A 73 7.53 -9.96 4.89
CA THR A 73 6.91 -11.21 4.46
C THR A 73 5.98 -10.98 3.28
N VAL A 74 5.71 -12.03 2.52
CA VAL A 74 4.79 -11.96 1.36
C VAL A 74 3.42 -11.45 1.80
N ASP A 75 2.84 -12.08 2.83
CA ASP A 75 1.49 -11.77 3.29
C ASP A 75 1.35 -10.33 3.78
N ALA A 76 2.32 -9.85 4.58
CA ALA A 76 2.29 -8.48 5.11
C ALA A 76 2.42 -7.42 4.01
N ILE A 77 3.24 -7.68 2.99
CA ILE A 77 3.38 -6.77 1.83
C ILE A 77 2.10 -6.77 0.99
N VAL A 78 1.55 -7.96 0.71
CA VAL A 78 0.32 -8.10 -0.08
C VAL A 78 -0.85 -7.44 0.65
N GLU A 79 -0.99 -7.67 1.96
CA GLU A 79 -2.03 -7.04 2.76
C GLU A 79 -1.90 -5.51 2.75
N PHE A 80 -0.71 -4.98 3.01
CA PHE A 80 -0.46 -3.55 3.01
C PHE A 80 -0.83 -2.91 1.67
N VAL A 81 -0.31 -3.45 0.56
CA VAL A 81 -0.57 -2.91 -0.78
C VAL A 81 -2.06 -3.00 -1.13
N SER A 82 -2.71 -4.13 -0.81
CA SER A 82 -4.14 -4.31 -1.05
C SER A 82 -4.96 -3.27 -0.28
N ARG A 83 -4.70 -3.07 1.01
CA ARG A 83 -5.39 -2.07 1.85
C ARG A 83 -5.18 -0.64 1.35
N GLN A 84 -3.96 -0.30 0.95
CA GLN A 84 -3.64 1.04 0.42
C GLN A 84 -4.24 1.31 -0.96
N SER A 85 -4.57 0.26 -1.71
CA SER A 85 -5.17 0.35 -3.04
C SER A 85 -6.70 0.42 -3.01
N LEU A 86 -7.31 0.08 -1.87
CA LEU A 86 -8.75 0.22 -1.69
C LEU A 86 -9.15 1.70 -1.62
N PRO A 87 -10.35 2.05 -2.10
CA PRO A 87 -10.90 3.38 -1.87
C PRO A 87 -11.06 3.61 -0.36
N SER A 88 -10.99 4.87 0.05
CA SER A 88 -11.09 5.26 1.46
C SER A 88 -12.44 4.89 2.08
N PHE A 89 -13.47 4.73 1.25
CA PHE A 89 -14.79 4.23 1.61
C PHE A 89 -15.33 3.36 0.49
N GLN A 90 -16.23 2.45 0.82
CA GLN A 90 -16.98 1.64 -0.14
C GLN A 90 -18.46 1.88 0.11
N GLN A 91 -19.19 2.20 -0.94
CA GLN A 91 -20.64 2.16 -0.92
C GLN A 91 -21.09 0.69 -0.98
N MET A 92 -22.00 0.32 -0.13
CA MET A 92 -22.51 -1.04 -0.07
C MET A 92 -24.00 -1.05 0.20
N GLU A 93 -24.68 -2.09 -0.27
CA GLU A 93 -26.07 -2.36 0.06
C GLU A 93 -26.20 -2.98 1.46
N CYS A 94 -27.36 -2.80 2.09
CA CYS A 94 -27.59 -3.24 3.46
C CYS A 94 -27.38 -4.75 3.68
N ASP A 95 -27.62 -5.56 2.66
CA ASP A 95 -27.43 -7.02 2.71
C ASP A 95 -25.95 -7.45 2.79
N GLN A 96 -25.04 -6.57 2.44
CA GLN A 96 -23.59 -6.81 2.52
C GLN A 96 -22.99 -6.42 3.88
N PHE A 97 -23.73 -5.61 4.64
CA PHE A 97 -23.28 -5.04 5.91
C PHE A 97 -22.90 -6.12 6.93
N ASP A 98 -23.75 -7.13 7.13
CA ASP A 98 -23.52 -8.19 8.12
C ASP A 98 -22.26 -9.01 7.84
N LYS A 99 -21.92 -9.21 6.55
CA LYS A 99 -20.70 -9.94 6.16
C LYS A 99 -19.44 -9.15 6.52
N ILE A 100 -19.50 -7.82 6.38
CA ILE A 100 -18.36 -6.94 6.65
C ILE A 100 -18.18 -6.74 8.16
N VAL A 101 -19.24 -6.53 8.91
CA VAL A 101 -19.21 -6.41 10.38
C VAL A 101 -18.55 -7.63 11.01
N ASN A 102 -18.88 -8.83 10.54
CA ASN A 102 -18.31 -10.08 11.08
C ASN A 102 -16.84 -10.33 10.65
N SER A 103 -16.36 -9.67 9.60
CA SER A 103 -14.99 -9.85 9.08
C SER A 103 -14.00 -8.76 9.48
N THR A 104 -14.47 -7.64 10.08
CA THR A 104 -13.67 -6.44 10.31
C THR A 104 -13.64 -6.09 11.80
N LYS A 105 -12.44 -5.85 12.35
CA LYS A 105 -12.27 -5.50 13.77
C LYS A 105 -12.79 -4.12 14.12
N ILE A 106 -12.72 -3.18 13.19
CA ILE A 106 -13.19 -1.80 13.34
C ILE A 106 -13.92 -1.43 12.06
N LEU A 107 -15.18 -1.04 12.18
CA LEU A 107 -16.00 -0.57 11.08
C LEU A 107 -16.64 0.76 11.49
N MET A 108 -16.48 1.78 10.63
CA MET A 108 -17.28 3.00 10.68
C MET A 108 -18.22 2.99 9.49
N ALA A 109 -19.51 2.97 9.75
CA ALA A 109 -20.54 2.99 8.73
C ALA A 109 -21.33 4.31 8.79
N TYR A 110 -21.58 4.88 7.63
CA TYR A 110 -22.48 6.01 7.45
C TYR A 110 -23.71 5.52 6.67
N ILE A 111 -24.91 5.81 7.19
CA ILE A 111 -26.17 5.47 6.55
C ILE A 111 -26.79 6.79 6.07
N GLY A 112 -26.87 6.99 4.76
CA GLY A 112 -27.39 8.22 4.16
C GLY A 112 -27.17 8.26 2.65
N GLU A 113 -27.51 9.38 2.03
CA GLU A 113 -27.30 9.58 0.59
C GLU A 113 -25.79 9.69 0.27
N ALA A 114 -25.37 8.99 -0.79
CA ALA A 114 -23.97 8.82 -1.15
C ALA A 114 -23.29 10.09 -1.69
N ASP A 115 -24.04 11.08 -2.11
CA ASP A 115 -23.54 12.29 -2.79
C ASP A 115 -23.12 13.42 -1.85
N ASN A 116 -22.90 13.12 -0.57
CA ASN A 116 -22.42 14.14 0.36
C ASN A 116 -20.91 14.35 0.23
N ALA A 117 -20.49 15.39 -0.47
CA ALA A 117 -19.09 15.78 -0.65
C ALA A 117 -18.36 15.96 0.70
N LEU A 118 -19.05 16.40 1.75
CA LEU A 118 -18.52 16.55 3.10
C LEU A 118 -18.09 15.21 3.71
N PHE A 119 -18.76 14.11 3.38
CA PHE A 119 -18.39 12.78 3.85
C PHE A 119 -17.05 12.32 3.27
N SER A 120 -16.83 12.53 1.97
CA SER A 120 -15.58 12.14 1.32
C SER A 120 -14.36 12.90 1.85
N GLU A 121 -14.51 14.17 2.21
CA GLU A 121 -13.43 14.97 2.78
C GLU A 121 -13.15 14.65 4.25
N ALA A 122 -14.20 14.40 5.04
CA ALA A 122 -14.06 14.15 6.49
C ALA A 122 -13.47 12.78 6.81
N PHE A 123 -13.72 11.75 5.99
CA PHE A 123 -13.32 10.36 6.28
C PHE A 123 -11.99 9.93 5.67
N ILE A 124 -11.46 10.64 4.68
CA ILE A 124 -10.16 10.31 4.08
C ILE A 124 -9.00 10.26 5.10
N PRO A 125 -8.91 11.15 6.10
CA PRO A 125 -7.85 11.10 7.11
C PRO A 125 -7.92 9.90 8.04
N TYR A 126 -9.11 9.40 8.37
CA TYR A 126 -9.33 8.36 9.38
C TYR A 126 -9.31 6.93 8.85
N SER A 127 -9.41 6.75 7.56
CA SER A 127 -9.42 5.41 6.94
C SER A 127 -8.04 4.76 6.79
N LYS A 128 -6.97 5.39 7.30
CA LYS A 128 -5.56 5.02 6.99
C LYS A 128 -4.65 4.80 8.19
N GLU A 129 -5.17 4.81 9.40
CA GLU A 129 -4.41 4.41 10.59
C GLU A 129 -4.51 2.92 10.90
#